data_56d9112645478a31dd7fc9facef8654e
#
_entry.id   56d9112645478a31dd7fc9facef8654e
#
_cell.length_a   1.000
_cell.length_b   1.000
_cell.length_c   1.000
_cell.angle_alpha   90.00
_cell.angle_beta   90.00
_cell.angle_gamma   90.00
#
_symmetry.space_group_name_H-M   'P 1'
#
loop_
_entity.id
_entity.type
_entity.pdbx_description
1 polymer ?
#
loop_
_entity_poly.entity_id
_entity_poly.type
_entity_poly.pdbx_seq_one_letter_code
_entity_poly.pdbx_strand_id
1 'polypeptide(L)'
;MMRDLLTPELIIQIATIVGSLLGVLGVAWLAKLMKLGQGHDRVWDVPHAIKLAEEAECGFAGTRADIDKSGFGAIVYNDRSQAMLVRAHGNKFVARRIGPEFYARLDRHWLYLDSGDWGFAGVALEFGPKAGVIASHLRGV
;
A
#
# COMPACT_ATOMS: atom_id res chain seq x y z
N MET A 1 -31.29 39.91 -31.28
CA MET A 1 -30.22 40.09 -30.31
C MET A 1 -29.51 38.84 -29.89
N MET A 2 -30.20 37.76 -29.47
CA MET A 2 -29.51 36.50 -29.08
C MET A 2 -29.00 35.68 -30.28
N ARG A 3 -29.51 35.85 -31.48
CA ARG A 3 -29.06 35.10 -32.67
C ARG A 3 -27.71 35.58 -33.22
N ASP A 4 -27.33 36.84 -32.96
CA ASP A 4 -26.10 37.44 -33.46
C ASP A 4 -24.89 37.14 -32.56
N LEU A 5 -25.13 36.61 -31.36
CA LEU A 5 -24.06 36.18 -30.41
C LEU A 5 -23.53 34.78 -30.70
N LEU A 6 -24.25 33.99 -31.50
CA LEU A 6 -23.85 32.64 -31.87
C LEU A 6 -23.21 32.63 -33.26
N THR A 7 -21.99 33.14 -33.34
CA THR A 7 -21.21 32.98 -34.57
C THR A 7 -20.83 31.54 -34.76
N PRO A 8 -20.72 31.03 -36.01
CA PRO A 8 -20.28 29.64 -36.25
C PRO A 8 -18.96 29.31 -35.59
N GLU A 9 -18.07 30.30 -35.48
CA GLU A 9 -16.77 30.16 -34.79
C GLU A 9 -16.95 29.88 -33.29
N LEU A 10 -17.87 30.58 -32.63
CA LEU A 10 -18.18 30.41 -31.21
C LEU A 10 -18.79 29.03 -30.95
N ILE A 11 -19.65 28.56 -31.83
CA ILE A 11 -20.28 27.24 -31.75
C ILE A 11 -19.21 26.13 -31.85
N ILE A 12 -18.27 26.29 -32.78
CA ILE A 12 -17.17 25.34 -32.96
C ILE A 12 -16.26 25.33 -31.71
N GLN A 13 -15.93 26.48 -31.17
CA GLN A 13 -15.13 26.58 -29.95
C GLN A 13 -15.80 25.92 -28.75
N ILE A 14 -17.07 26.18 -28.53
CA ILE A 14 -17.85 25.55 -27.45
C ILE A 14 -17.94 24.04 -27.66
N ALA A 15 -18.20 23.58 -28.88
CA ALA A 15 -18.26 22.17 -29.20
C ALA A 15 -16.92 21.47 -28.95
N THR A 16 -15.82 22.11 -29.26
CA THR A 16 -14.48 21.58 -28.99
C THR A 16 -14.20 21.46 -27.49
N ILE A 17 -14.53 22.50 -26.72
CA ILE A 17 -14.34 22.49 -25.25
C ILE A 17 -15.20 21.40 -24.61
N VAL A 18 -16.47 21.32 -24.98
CA VAL A 18 -17.39 20.32 -24.45
C VAL A 18 -16.94 18.91 -24.84
N GLY A 19 -16.54 18.70 -26.08
CA GLY A 19 -16.04 17.41 -26.57
C GLY A 19 -14.77 16.97 -25.84
N SER A 20 -13.81 17.89 -25.63
CA SER A 20 -12.59 17.55 -24.89
C SER A 20 -12.86 17.25 -23.42
N LEU A 21 -13.77 18.01 -22.79
CA LEU A 21 -14.15 17.75 -21.39
C LEU A 21 -14.83 16.38 -21.25
N LEU A 22 -15.73 16.03 -22.15
CA LEU A 22 -16.40 14.71 -22.18
C LEU A 22 -15.38 13.59 -22.43
N GLY A 23 -14.39 13.82 -23.28
CA GLY A 23 -13.29 12.88 -23.52
C GLY A 23 -12.49 12.60 -22.25
N VAL A 24 -12.08 13.64 -21.54
CA VAL A 24 -11.33 13.52 -20.29
C VAL A 24 -12.16 12.81 -19.22
N LEU A 25 -13.43 13.19 -19.07
CA LEU A 25 -14.33 12.52 -18.12
C LEU A 25 -14.54 11.05 -18.47
N GLY A 26 -14.66 10.72 -19.75
CA GLY A 26 -14.79 9.34 -20.24
C GLY A 26 -13.57 8.50 -19.91
N VAL A 27 -12.37 9.03 -20.15
CA VAL A 27 -11.11 8.35 -19.80
C VAL A 27 -10.99 8.19 -18.28
N ALA A 28 -11.29 9.22 -17.51
CA ALA A 28 -11.27 9.15 -16.04
C ALA A 28 -12.28 8.11 -15.51
N TRP A 29 -13.47 8.05 -16.08
CA TRP A 29 -14.48 7.06 -15.74
C TRP A 29 -14.02 5.64 -16.08
N LEU A 30 -13.43 5.45 -17.27
CA LEU A 30 -12.88 4.17 -17.70
C LEU A 30 -11.74 3.72 -16.80
N ALA A 31 -10.82 4.62 -16.44
CA ALA A 31 -9.73 4.35 -15.51
C ALA A 31 -10.25 3.91 -14.13
N LYS A 32 -11.32 4.54 -13.65
CA LYS A 32 -11.99 4.16 -12.41
C LYS A 32 -12.66 2.78 -12.52
N LEU A 33 -13.33 2.50 -13.65
CA LEU A 33 -13.97 1.22 -13.90
C LEU A 33 -12.96 0.07 -13.98
N MET A 34 -11.81 0.32 -14.60
CA MET A 34 -10.69 -0.63 -14.67
C MET A 34 -9.86 -0.68 -13.39
N LYS A 35 -10.25 0.04 -12.34
CA LYS A 35 -9.52 0.16 -11.07
C LYS A 35 -8.05 0.59 -11.23
N LEU A 36 -7.74 1.28 -12.31
CA LEU A 36 -6.44 1.89 -12.52
C LEU A 36 -6.22 3.01 -11.50
N GLY A 37 -5.18 2.89 -10.69
CA GLY A 37 -4.88 3.84 -9.62
C GLY A 37 -5.55 3.55 -8.27
N GLN A 38 -6.38 2.52 -8.14
CA GLN A 38 -6.83 1.98 -6.86
C GLN A 38 -5.90 0.86 -6.36
N GLY A 39 -4.65 0.93 -6.77
CA GLY A 39 -3.63 -0.06 -6.50
C GLY A 39 -3.06 -0.02 -5.08
N HIS A 40 -3.91 0.16 -4.10
CA HIS A 40 -3.57 -0.08 -2.72
C HIS A 40 -4.36 -1.29 -2.26
N ASP A 41 -3.99 -2.45 -2.80
CA ASP A 41 -4.42 -3.69 -2.19
C ASP A 41 -3.96 -3.64 -0.74
N ARG A 42 -4.90 -3.83 0.16
CA ARG A 42 -4.63 -3.92 1.59
C ARG A 42 -4.42 -5.37 1.96
N VAL A 43 -3.69 -5.59 3.01
CA VAL A 43 -3.68 -6.89 3.66
C VAL A 43 -5.02 -7.07 4.37
N TRP A 44 -5.85 -7.98 3.87
CA TRP A 44 -7.21 -8.14 4.35
C TRP A 44 -7.31 -8.89 5.67
N ASP A 45 -6.50 -9.93 5.81
CA ASP A 45 -6.53 -10.82 6.97
C ASP A 45 -5.17 -11.52 7.17
N VAL A 46 -5.08 -12.29 8.23
CA VAL A 46 -3.86 -13.05 8.57
C VAL A 46 -3.48 -14.07 7.48
N PRO A 47 -4.40 -14.88 6.92
CA PRO A 47 -4.07 -15.78 5.82
C PRO A 47 -3.52 -15.07 4.59
N HIS A 48 -4.03 -13.89 4.26
CA HIS A 48 -3.52 -13.08 3.15
C HIS A 48 -2.09 -12.59 3.41
N ALA A 49 -1.79 -12.12 4.62
CA ALA A 49 -0.44 -11.71 5.01
C ALA A 49 0.55 -12.87 4.92
N ILE A 50 0.17 -14.05 5.41
CA ILE A 50 0.97 -15.27 5.33
C ILE A 50 1.24 -15.67 3.88
N LYS A 51 0.22 -15.61 3.03
CA LYS A 51 0.35 -15.89 1.60
C LYS A 51 1.36 -14.95 0.94
N LEU A 52 1.29 -13.65 1.23
CA LEU A 52 2.23 -12.67 0.69
C LEU A 52 3.68 -12.94 1.14
N ALA A 53 3.88 -13.35 2.37
CA ALA A 53 5.19 -13.75 2.87
C ALA A 53 5.72 -15.01 2.16
N GLU A 54 4.87 -16.00 1.93
CA GLU A 54 5.22 -17.22 1.21
C GLU A 54 5.55 -16.96 -0.27
N GLU A 55 4.85 -16.04 -0.90
CA GLU A 55 5.14 -15.62 -2.29
C GLU A 55 6.50 -14.92 -2.39
N ALA A 56 6.90 -14.19 -1.37
CA ALA A 56 8.19 -13.51 -1.34
C ALA A 56 9.35 -14.46 -1.02
N GLU A 57 9.14 -15.42 -0.14
CA GLU A 57 10.14 -16.41 0.26
C GLU A 57 9.48 -17.78 0.43
N CYS A 58 9.64 -18.63 -0.57
CA CYS A 58 9.17 -20.01 -0.53
C CYS A 58 9.69 -20.75 0.69
N GLY A 59 8.77 -21.40 1.41
CA GLY A 59 9.12 -22.17 2.60
C GLY A 59 9.29 -21.35 3.87
N PHE A 60 8.90 -20.08 3.86
CA PHE A 60 8.87 -19.27 5.09
C PHE A 60 7.94 -19.89 6.14
N ALA A 61 6.83 -20.51 5.71
CA ALA A 61 5.87 -21.22 6.54
C ALA A 61 5.33 -20.35 7.69
N GLY A 62 4.78 -19.19 7.34
CA GLY A 62 4.18 -18.27 8.30
C GLY A 62 3.02 -18.89 9.05
N THR A 63 2.96 -18.67 10.36
CA THR A 63 1.93 -19.22 11.25
C THR A 63 1.09 -18.15 11.91
N ARG A 64 1.61 -16.93 12.03
CA ARG A 64 0.95 -15.81 12.68
C ARG A 64 1.32 -14.51 11.96
N ALA A 65 0.45 -13.53 12.02
CA ALA A 65 0.71 -12.20 11.51
C ALA A 65 0.04 -11.12 12.35
N ASP A 66 0.70 -9.97 12.45
CA ASP A 66 0.14 -8.73 12.99
C ASP A 66 0.00 -7.74 11.84
N ILE A 67 -1.23 -7.26 11.63
CA ILE A 67 -1.56 -6.37 10.52
C ILE A 67 -1.68 -4.94 11.05
N ASP A 68 -1.06 -3.99 10.33
CA ASP A 68 -1.21 -2.57 10.57
C ASP A 68 -2.68 -2.13 10.44
N LYS A 69 -3.10 -1.16 11.23
CA LYS A 69 -4.47 -0.61 11.17
C LYS A 69 -4.88 -0.11 9.78
N SER A 70 -3.96 0.48 9.03
CA SER A 70 -4.22 0.91 7.66
C SER A 70 -4.34 -0.25 6.67
N GLY A 71 -3.81 -1.43 7.00
CA GLY A 71 -3.72 -2.59 6.13
C GLY A 71 -2.60 -2.52 5.09
N PHE A 72 -1.74 -1.50 5.12
CA PHE A 72 -0.63 -1.36 4.16
C PHE A 72 0.65 -2.06 4.57
N GLY A 73 0.66 -2.66 5.73
CA GLY A 73 1.79 -3.42 6.22
C GLY A 73 1.37 -4.50 7.20
N ALA A 74 2.22 -5.50 7.33
CA ALA A 74 2.04 -6.60 8.28
C ALA A 74 3.40 -7.19 8.66
N ILE A 75 3.46 -7.81 9.81
CA ILE A 75 4.60 -8.61 10.22
C ILE A 75 4.13 -10.06 10.34
N VAL A 76 4.75 -10.94 9.58
CA VAL A 76 4.43 -12.37 9.56
C VAL A 76 5.50 -13.13 10.31
N TYR A 77 5.10 -14.05 11.17
CA TYR A 77 5.99 -14.87 11.98
C TYR A 77 5.86 -16.34 11.60
N ASN A 78 6.92 -17.07 11.78
CA ASN A 78 6.93 -18.54 11.65
C ASN A 78 7.32 -19.24 12.97
N ASP A 79 7.28 -20.57 12.98
CA ASP A 79 7.65 -21.38 14.16
C ASP A 79 9.15 -21.39 14.45
N ARG A 80 9.97 -20.90 13.53
CA ARG A 80 11.43 -20.85 13.66
C ARG A 80 11.91 -19.53 14.27
N SER A 81 11.04 -18.78 14.91
CA SER A 81 11.34 -17.46 15.49
C SER A 81 11.83 -16.44 14.46
N GLN A 82 11.40 -16.56 13.23
CA GLN A 82 11.71 -15.61 12.15
C GLN A 82 10.50 -14.72 11.89
N ALA A 83 10.76 -13.49 11.49
CA ALA A 83 9.75 -12.52 11.14
C ALA A 83 10.01 -11.93 9.76
N MET A 84 8.96 -11.59 9.04
CA MET A 84 9.01 -10.97 7.73
C MET A 84 8.12 -9.75 7.73
N LEU A 85 8.67 -8.61 7.28
CA LEU A 85 7.93 -7.39 7.06
C LEU A 85 7.33 -7.42 5.66
N VAL A 86 6.00 -7.35 5.59
CA VAL A 86 5.24 -7.21 4.35
C VAL A 86 4.69 -5.79 4.29
N ARG A 87 4.93 -5.08 3.21
CA ARG A 87 4.44 -3.72 3.03
C ARG A 87 3.94 -3.47 1.61
N ALA A 88 2.99 -2.57 1.48
CA ALA A 88 2.54 -2.09 0.18
C ALA A 88 3.62 -1.21 -0.48
N HIS A 89 3.85 -1.45 -1.75
CA HIS A 89 4.75 -0.65 -2.60
C HIS A 89 4.08 -0.41 -3.96
N GLY A 90 3.50 0.77 -4.14
CA GLY A 90 2.66 1.04 -5.30
C GLY A 90 1.42 0.15 -5.31
N ASN A 91 1.23 -0.60 -6.37
CA ASN A 91 0.12 -1.54 -6.54
C ASN A 91 0.49 -3.00 -6.17
N LYS A 92 1.64 -3.21 -5.56
CA LYS A 92 2.15 -4.52 -5.17
C LYS A 92 2.56 -4.53 -3.70
N PHE A 93 2.78 -5.72 -3.19
CA PHE A 93 3.41 -5.92 -1.90
C PHE A 93 4.86 -6.35 -2.08
N VAL A 94 5.71 -5.85 -1.21
CA VAL A 94 7.09 -6.32 -1.06
C VAL A 94 7.26 -6.86 0.35
N ALA A 95 8.05 -7.90 0.49
CA ALA A 95 8.32 -8.51 1.78
C ALA A 95 9.82 -8.74 1.95
N ARG A 96 10.28 -8.56 3.18
CA ARG A 96 11.67 -8.77 3.53
C ARG A 96 11.76 -9.37 4.94
N ARG A 97 12.63 -10.36 5.09
CA ARG A 97 12.91 -10.94 6.40
C ARG A 97 13.53 -9.90 7.32
N ILE A 98 13.01 -9.79 8.53
CA ILE A 98 13.53 -8.91 9.56
C ILE A 98 14.75 -9.60 10.18
N GLY A 99 15.89 -8.95 10.14
CA GLY A 99 17.14 -9.42 10.68
C GLY A 99 17.85 -8.37 11.55
N PRO A 100 19.08 -8.63 11.97
CA PRO A 100 19.87 -7.73 12.83
C PRO A 100 20.12 -6.36 12.21
N GLU A 101 20.06 -6.26 10.88
CA GLU A 101 20.21 -5.01 10.13
C GLU A 101 19.03 -4.06 10.28
N PHE A 102 17.90 -4.56 10.74
CA PHE A 102 16.72 -3.72 10.95
C PHE A 102 16.84 -2.90 12.22
N TYR A 103 16.60 -1.62 12.08
CA TYR A 103 16.43 -0.70 13.19
C TYR A 103 14.94 -0.58 13.52
N ALA A 104 14.56 -0.87 14.75
CA ALA A 104 13.21 -0.77 15.25
C ALA A 104 13.09 0.32 16.30
N ARG A 105 12.15 1.25 16.11
CA ARG A 105 11.82 2.29 17.06
C ARG A 105 10.34 2.23 17.41
N LEU A 106 10.06 2.16 18.70
CA LEU A 106 8.71 2.22 19.24
C LEU A 106 8.36 3.65 19.64
N ASP A 107 7.24 4.16 19.14
CA ASP A 107 6.68 5.44 19.54
C ASP A 107 5.18 5.28 19.84
N ARG A 108 4.82 5.11 21.11
CA ARG A 108 3.45 4.87 21.60
C ARG A 108 2.78 3.68 20.88
N HIS A 109 1.97 3.98 19.86
CA HIS A 109 1.20 2.99 19.09
C HIS A 109 1.84 2.68 17.73
N TRP A 110 2.95 3.33 17.42
CA TRP A 110 3.64 3.21 16.15
C TRP A 110 4.94 2.44 16.31
N LEU A 111 5.19 1.55 15.37
CA LEU A 111 6.45 0.84 15.24
C LEU A 111 7.11 1.26 13.93
N TYR A 112 8.26 1.86 14.04
CA TYR A 112 9.11 2.21 12.89
C TYR A 112 10.13 1.11 12.66
N LEU A 113 10.17 0.60 11.45
CA LEU A 113 11.14 -0.39 11.01
C LEU A 113 11.91 0.15 9.82
N ASP A 114 13.21 0.11 9.90
CA ASP A 114 14.10 0.54 8.84
C ASP A 114 15.22 -0.48 8.66
N SER A 115 15.43 -0.95 7.45
CA SER A 115 16.50 -1.89 7.12
C SER A 115 17.86 -1.22 6.92
N GLY A 116 17.90 0.10 6.85
CA GLY A 116 19.09 0.84 6.44
C GLY A 116 19.47 0.66 4.98
N ASP A 117 18.70 -0.08 4.22
CA ASP A 117 18.91 -0.33 2.80
C ASP A 117 18.14 0.69 1.96
N TRP A 118 18.85 1.34 1.06
CA TRP A 118 18.27 2.35 0.17
C TRP A 118 17.15 1.81 -0.72
N GLY A 119 17.21 0.54 -1.09
CA GLY A 119 16.19 -0.12 -1.90
C GLY A 119 14.93 -0.53 -1.12
N PHE A 120 14.97 -0.50 0.21
CA PHE A 120 13.84 -0.86 1.07
C PHE A 120 13.67 0.19 2.16
N ALA A 121 12.95 1.25 1.81
CA ALA A 121 12.74 2.40 2.71
C ALA A 121 12.04 1.99 4.01
N GLY A 122 12.34 2.71 5.08
CA GLY A 122 11.70 2.55 6.38
C GLY A 122 10.18 2.69 6.32
N VAL A 123 9.48 2.01 7.21
CA VAL A 123 8.03 2.02 7.30
C VAL A 123 7.57 2.26 8.73
N ALA A 124 6.50 3.03 8.87
CA ALA A 124 5.79 3.22 10.12
C ALA A 124 4.52 2.38 10.12
N LEU A 125 4.37 1.52 11.11
CA LEU A 125 3.22 0.64 11.27
C LEU A 125 2.46 1.01 12.55
N GLU A 126 1.15 1.16 12.44
CA GLU A 126 0.29 1.44 13.59
C GLU A 126 -0.34 0.14 14.09
N PHE A 127 0.14 -0.34 15.23
CA PHE A 127 -0.38 -1.53 15.88
C PHE A 127 -1.21 -1.23 17.14
N GLY A 128 -1.33 0.04 17.52
CA GLY A 128 -2.03 0.45 18.73
C GLY A 128 -1.36 -0.09 20.00
N PRO A 129 -2.14 -0.57 20.99
CA PRO A 129 -1.59 -1.07 22.25
C PRO A 129 -0.64 -2.28 22.10
N LYS A 130 -0.76 -3.01 20.99
CA LYS A 130 0.10 -4.19 20.69
C LYS A 130 1.49 -3.83 20.23
N ALA A 131 1.75 -2.57 19.89
CA ALA A 131 3.05 -2.15 19.33
C ALA A 131 4.23 -2.50 20.23
N GLY A 132 4.10 -2.33 21.55
CA GLY A 132 5.13 -2.70 22.51
C GLY A 132 5.43 -4.20 22.56
N VAL A 133 4.40 -5.02 22.51
CA VAL A 133 4.54 -6.49 22.49
C VAL A 133 5.22 -6.94 21.20
N ILE A 134 4.82 -6.39 20.08
CA ILE A 134 5.42 -6.68 18.78
C ILE A 134 6.89 -6.28 18.76
N ALA A 135 7.22 -5.09 19.25
CA ALA A 135 8.60 -4.62 19.35
C ALA A 135 9.47 -5.54 20.21
N SER A 136 8.94 -6.06 21.31
CA SER A 136 9.67 -6.99 22.17
C SER A 136 9.90 -8.36 21.49
N HIS A 137 8.92 -8.83 20.73
CA HIS A 137 9.10 -10.06 19.94
C HIS A 137 10.18 -9.92 18.86
N LEU A 138 10.26 -8.78 18.20
CA LEU A 138 11.26 -8.53 17.15
C LEU A 138 12.69 -8.44 17.68
N ARG A 139 12.89 -8.15 18.97
CA ARG A 139 14.23 -8.17 19.58
C ARG A 139 14.80 -9.57 19.73
N GLY A 140 13.97 -10.59 19.68
CA GLY A 140 14.39 -12.00 19.80
C GLY A 140 14.55 -12.71 18.45
N VAL A 141 14.41 -11.96 17.36
CA VAL A 141 14.47 -12.50 15.99
C VAL A 141 15.88 -12.39 15.39
#